data_00be8f029cca09888409901eb551fc4c
#
_entry.id   00be8f029cca09888409901eb551fc4c
#
_cell.length_a   1.000
_cell.length_b   1.000
_cell.length_c   1.000
_cell.angle_alpha   90.00
_cell.angle_beta   90.00
_cell.angle_gamma   90.00
#
_symmetry.space_group_name_H-M   'P 1'
#
loop_
_entity.id
_entity.type
_entity.pdbx_description
1 polymer ?
#
loop_
_entity_poly.entity_id
_entity_poly.type
_entity_poly.pdbx_seq_one_letter_code
_entity_poly.pdbx_strand_id
1 'polypeptide(L)'
;MRGLYLVTPDWNDTDKLIAATERAIEGGATLLQYRHKTASEALQFEQASALLALCRRLQVPLIINDHLDLCERIDADGIHVGGTDASVAEVRASIGKEKIIGASCYGDMQLARDAANAGASYVAFGGFYPSLVKKYEVATSPSIITQALSELSIPLCVIGGMTPQNARPLIELGAHSVAAISSVYAASDHRSAAAEFASMFR
;
A
#
# COMPACT_ATOMS: atom_id res chain seq x y z
N MET A 1 -2.70 8.64 -7.85
CA MET A 1 -1.84 7.96 -6.87
C MET A 1 -0.43 7.93 -7.44
N ARG A 2 0.52 8.67 -6.86
CA ARG A 2 1.93 8.69 -7.27
C ARG A 2 2.80 9.00 -6.05
N GLY A 3 3.88 8.25 -5.83
CA GLY A 3 4.80 8.49 -4.73
C GLY A 3 5.02 7.28 -3.82
N LEU A 4 5.53 7.55 -2.60
CA LEU A 4 5.74 6.53 -1.59
C LEU A 4 4.40 6.13 -0.95
N TYR A 5 4.13 4.83 -0.96
CA TYR A 5 3.01 4.19 -0.29
C TYR A 5 3.52 3.46 0.96
N LEU A 6 3.26 3.98 2.13
CA LEU A 6 3.61 3.32 3.37
C LEU A 6 2.66 2.17 3.69
N VAL A 7 3.19 1.05 4.15
CA VAL A 7 2.40 -0.04 4.73
C VAL A 7 2.92 -0.27 6.15
N THR A 8 2.03 -0.28 7.14
CA THR A 8 2.43 -0.39 8.55
C THR A 8 3.06 -1.75 8.87
N PRO A 9 4.05 -1.81 9.76
CA PRO A 9 4.53 -3.07 10.35
C PRO A 9 3.53 -3.59 11.39
N ASP A 10 3.66 -4.89 11.74
CA ASP A 10 2.84 -5.54 12.78
C ASP A 10 3.33 -5.15 14.21
N TRP A 11 3.26 -3.85 14.56
CA TRP A 11 3.65 -3.34 15.87
C TRP A 11 2.45 -3.19 16.80
N ASN A 12 2.56 -3.71 18.03
CA ASN A 12 1.50 -3.60 19.04
C ASN A 12 1.49 -2.26 19.79
N ASP A 13 2.57 -1.50 19.73
CA ASP A 13 2.72 -0.20 20.36
C ASP A 13 2.12 0.90 19.46
N THR A 14 0.95 1.38 19.81
CA THR A 14 0.20 2.38 19.05
C THR A 14 0.94 3.72 18.99
N ASP A 15 1.50 4.20 20.09
CA ASP A 15 2.18 5.50 20.15
C ASP A 15 3.44 5.49 19.27
N LYS A 16 4.20 4.40 19.34
CA LYS A 16 5.37 4.19 18.47
C LYS A 16 4.97 4.15 17.00
N LEU A 17 3.88 3.45 16.67
CA LEU A 17 3.38 3.35 15.30
C LEU A 17 2.99 4.73 14.76
N ILE A 18 2.23 5.51 15.53
CA ILE A 18 1.78 6.85 15.16
C ILE A 18 2.98 7.79 14.97
N ALA A 19 3.90 7.85 15.93
CA ALA A 19 5.07 8.73 15.85
C ALA A 19 5.95 8.41 14.63
N ALA A 20 6.23 7.13 14.35
CA ALA A 20 7.01 6.71 13.19
C ALA A 20 6.30 7.05 11.87
N THR A 21 4.98 6.82 11.82
CA THR A 21 4.17 7.09 10.62
C THR A 21 4.09 8.60 10.33
N GLU A 22 3.90 9.42 11.35
CA GLU A 22 3.92 10.88 11.21
C GLU A 22 5.23 11.37 10.60
N ARG A 23 6.36 10.92 11.13
CA ARG A 23 7.69 11.27 10.60
C ARG A 23 7.86 10.82 9.14
N ALA A 24 7.38 9.64 8.79
CA ALA A 24 7.47 9.14 7.42
C ALA A 24 6.56 9.91 6.45
N ILE A 25 5.36 10.33 6.88
CA ILE A 25 4.48 11.20 6.07
C ILE A 25 5.13 12.59 5.88
N GLU A 26 5.71 13.19 6.91
CA GLU A 26 6.49 14.43 6.79
C GLU A 26 7.68 14.29 5.82
N GLY A 27 8.22 13.09 5.65
CA GLY A 27 9.24 12.75 4.65
C GLY A 27 8.71 12.68 3.22
N GLY A 28 7.39 12.74 3.01
CA GLY A 28 6.78 12.80 1.69
C GLY A 28 6.06 11.54 1.25
N ALA A 29 5.64 10.68 2.18
CA ALA A 29 4.72 9.60 1.84
C ALA A 29 3.36 10.16 1.43
N THR A 30 2.75 9.57 0.40
CA THR A 30 1.52 10.07 -0.24
C THR A 30 0.31 9.18 -0.02
N LEU A 31 0.49 8.01 0.55
CA LEU A 31 -0.55 7.04 0.86
C LEU A 31 -0.11 6.20 2.04
N LEU A 32 -1.03 5.85 2.94
CA LEU A 32 -0.80 4.95 4.06
C LEU A 32 -1.73 3.75 3.99
N GLN A 33 -1.21 2.54 4.23
CA GLN A 33 -2.01 1.34 4.47
C GLN A 33 -1.79 0.88 5.91
N TYR A 34 -2.88 0.76 6.65
CA TYR A 34 -2.88 0.05 7.92
C TYR A 34 -2.99 -1.46 7.68
N ARG A 35 -2.00 -2.19 8.12
CA ARG A 35 -1.91 -3.65 8.05
C ARG A 35 -1.33 -4.17 9.35
N HIS A 36 -2.08 -5.03 10.07
CA HIS A 36 -1.61 -5.75 11.24
C HIS A 36 -2.25 -7.15 11.26
N LYS A 37 -1.50 -8.15 10.82
CA LYS A 37 -2.03 -9.51 10.59
C LYS A 37 -2.35 -10.29 11.87
N THR A 38 -1.78 -9.90 13.00
CA THR A 38 -1.86 -10.65 14.28
C THR A 38 -2.52 -9.87 15.42
N ALA A 39 -2.92 -8.62 15.19
CA ALA A 39 -3.58 -7.81 16.21
C ALA A 39 -5.00 -8.33 16.49
N SER A 40 -5.46 -8.14 17.73
CA SER A 40 -6.87 -8.31 18.08
C SER A 40 -7.71 -7.22 17.38
N GLU A 41 -9.01 -7.49 17.20
CA GLU A 41 -9.95 -6.50 16.63
C GLU A 41 -9.95 -5.18 17.40
N ALA A 42 -9.83 -5.24 18.74
CA ALA A 42 -9.75 -4.04 19.57
C ALA A 42 -8.51 -3.20 19.26
N LEU A 43 -7.33 -3.83 19.13
CA LEU A 43 -6.11 -3.14 18.78
C LEU A 43 -6.13 -2.63 17.32
N GLN A 44 -6.71 -3.41 16.40
CA GLN A 44 -6.89 -2.97 15.02
C GLN A 44 -7.76 -1.71 14.94
N PHE A 45 -8.87 -1.68 15.68
CA PHE A 45 -9.75 -0.52 15.73
C PHE A 45 -9.06 0.70 16.36
N GLU A 46 -8.34 0.51 17.46
CA GLU A 46 -7.57 1.57 18.13
C GLU A 46 -6.54 2.19 17.18
N GLN A 47 -5.67 1.35 16.61
CA GLN A 47 -4.58 1.82 15.74
C GLN A 47 -5.09 2.43 14.45
N ALA A 48 -6.08 1.80 13.79
CA ALA A 48 -6.66 2.32 12.56
C ALA A 48 -7.35 3.67 12.78
N SER A 49 -8.08 3.85 13.90
CA SER A 49 -8.72 5.11 14.25
C SER A 49 -7.70 6.23 14.54
N ALA A 50 -6.63 5.91 15.27
CA ALA A 50 -5.54 6.86 15.55
C ALA A 50 -4.80 7.27 14.27
N LEU A 51 -4.51 6.30 13.37
CA LEU A 51 -3.90 6.58 12.07
C LEU A 51 -4.82 7.39 11.17
N LEU A 52 -6.14 7.16 11.19
CA LEU A 52 -7.08 7.95 10.42
C LEU A 52 -7.08 9.43 10.87
N ALA A 53 -7.06 9.68 12.18
CA ALA A 53 -6.95 11.03 12.71
C ALA A 53 -5.65 11.73 12.28
N LEU A 54 -4.52 11.01 12.31
CA LEU A 54 -3.23 11.49 11.82
C LEU A 54 -3.29 11.80 10.31
N CYS A 55 -3.81 10.87 9.51
CA CYS A 55 -3.90 10.98 8.07
C CYS A 55 -4.78 12.15 7.62
N ARG A 56 -5.92 12.35 8.26
CA ARG A 56 -6.80 13.51 8.01
C ARG A 56 -6.10 14.84 8.31
N ARG A 57 -5.34 14.92 9.40
CA ARG A 57 -4.56 16.11 9.76
C ARG A 57 -3.46 16.43 8.75
N LEU A 58 -2.81 15.39 8.20
CA LEU A 58 -1.71 15.51 7.24
C LEU A 58 -2.15 15.41 5.77
N GLN A 59 -3.46 15.26 5.52
CA GLN A 59 -4.06 15.17 4.17
C GLN A 59 -3.50 14.01 3.32
N VAL A 60 -3.23 12.87 3.95
CA VAL A 60 -2.79 11.63 3.31
C VAL A 60 -3.90 10.58 3.45
N PRO A 61 -4.36 9.93 2.37
CA PRO A 61 -5.39 8.91 2.46
C PRO A 61 -4.95 7.69 3.28
N LEU A 62 -5.87 7.14 4.09
CA LEU A 62 -5.70 5.88 4.81
C LEU A 62 -6.43 4.73 4.11
N ILE A 63 -5.71 3.67 3.82
CA ILE A 63 -6.21 2.41 3.26
C ILE A 63 -6.19 1.33 4.34
N ILE A 64 -7.26 0.58 4.50
CA ILE A 64 -7.32 -0.58 5.40
C ILE A 64 -6.98 -1.85 4.60
N ASN A 65 -6.11 -2.71 5.16
CA ASN A 65 -5.78 -3.97 4.52
C ASN A 65 -6.81 -5.06 4.90
N ASP A 66 -7.44 -5.71 3.92
CA ASP A 66 -8.34 -6.88 3.99
C ASP A 66 -9.67 -6.68 4.76
N HIS A 67 -9.70 -5.93 5.85
CA HIS A 67 -10.86 -5.82 6.77
C HIS A 67 -11.89 -4.77 6.32
N LEU A 68 -12.90 -5.21 5.54
CA LEU A 68 -13.94 -4.33 5.01
C LEU A 68 -14.80 -3.69 6.13
N ASP A 69 -15.18 -4.46 7.13
CA ASP A 69 -15.93 -4.01 8.31
C ASP A 69 -15.19 -2.90 9.09
N LEU A 70 -13.89 -3.04 9.26
CA LEU A 70 -13.06 -2.00 9.89
C LEU A 70 -13.01 -0.73 9.02
N CYS A 71 -12.85 -0.90 7.70
CA CYS A 71 -12.82 0.22 6.75
C CYS A 71 -14.12 1.05 6.81
N GLU A 72 -15.26 0.38 6.79
CA GLU A 72 -16.58 1.01 6.89
C GLU A 72 -16.80 1.64 8.26
N ARG A 73 -16.48 0.94 9.34
CA ARG A 73 -16.70 1.37 10.72
C ARG A 73 -15.97 2.65 11.09
N ILE A 74 -14.74 2.85 10.58
CA ILE A 74 -13.95 4.07 10.85
C ILE A 74 -14.11 5.11 9.74
N ASP A 75 -14.81 4.80 8.66
CA ASP A 75 -14.93 5.61 7.45
C ASP A 75 -13.56 5.96 6.85
N ALA A 76 -12.70 4.93 6.68
CA ALA A 76 -11.39 5.10 6.03
C ALA A 76 -11.54 5.50 4.55
N ASP A 77 -10.47 6.04 3.96
CA ASP A 77 -10.48 6.50 2.57
C ASP A 77 -10.53 5.35 1.55
N GLY A 78 -10.23 4.12 1.98
CA GLY A 78 -10.31 2.96 1.13
C GLY A 78 -9.82 1.67 1.75
N ILE A 79 -9.76 0.63 0.92
CA ILE A 79 -9.36 -0.72 1.29
C ILE A 79 -8.40 -1.30 0.26
N HIS A 80 -7.49 -2.16 0.70
CA HIS A 80 -6.63 -2.98 -0.16
C HIS A 80 -6.96 -4.46 0.06
N VAL A 81 -7.32 -5.17 -1.00
CA VAL A 81 -7.71 -6.58 -0.96
C VAL A 81 -6.67 -7.49 -1.63
N GLY A 82 -6.49 -8.68 -1.08
CA GLY A 82 -5.65 -9.74 -1.63
C GLY A 82 -6.45 -10.77 -2.45
N GLY A 83 -5.76 -11.73 -3.05
CA GLY A 83 -6.37 -12.70 -3.96
C GLY A 83 -7.30 -13.73 -3.31
N THR A 84 -7.34 -13.83 -1.97
CA THR A 84 -8.19 -14.77 -1.21
C THR A 84 -9.26 -14.06 -0.37
N ASP A 85 -9.27 -12.72 -0.41
CA ASP A 85 -10.20 -11.89 0.35
C ASP A 85 -11.46 -11.60 -0.48
N ALA A 86 -12.33 -10.72 0.00
CA ALA A 86 -13.51 -10.31 -0.75
C ALA A 86 -13.13 -9.81 -2.16
N SER A 87 -13.93 -10.14 -3.17
CA SER A 87 -13.65 -9.70 -4.53
C SER A 87 -13.75 -8.17 -4.65
N VAL A 88 -12.95 -7.58 -5.54
CA VAL A 88 -13.01 -6.13 -5.81
C VAL A 88 -14.43 -5.68 -6.15
N ALA A 89 -15.21 -6.49 -6.88
CA ALA A 89 -16.57 -6.16 -7.25
C ALA A 89 -17.52 -6.10 -6.05
N GLU A 90 -17.44 -7.05 -5.12
CA GLU A 90 -18.22 -7.06 -3.88
C GLU A 90 -17.88 -5.87 -3.00
N VAL A 91 -16.58 -5.60 -2.81
CA VAL A 91 -16.11 -4.44 -2.06
C VAL A 91 -16.59 -3.13 -2.71
N ARG A 92 -16.50 -3.01 -4.03
CA ARG A 92 -16.96 -1.82 -4.76
C ARG A 92 -18.48 -1.60 -4.59
N ALA A 93 -19.25 -2.69 -4.59
CA ALA A 93 -20.68 -2.62 -4.33
C ALA A 93 -21.02 -2.13 -2.91
N SER A 94 -20.21 -2.50 -1.91
CA SER A 94 -20.40 -2.12 -0.51
C SER A 94 -19.99 -0.66 -0.25
N ILE A 95 -18.74 -0.27 -0.58
CA ILE A 95 -18.19 1.02 -0.16
C ILE A 95 -18.43 2.16 -1.17
N GLY A 96 -19.09 1.86 -2.29
CA GLY A 96 -19.41 2.86 -3.32
C GLY A 96 -18.23 3.25 -4.20
N LYS A 97 -18.45 4.19 -5.13
CA LYS A 97 -17.48 4.55 -6.18
C LYS A 97 -16.39 5.54 -5.76
N GLU A 98 -16.59 6.26 -4.66
CA GLU A 98 -15.70 7.34 -4.21
C GLU A 98 -14.51 6.83 -3.39
N LYS A 99 -14.66 5.67 -2.73
CA LYS A 99 -13.59 5.08 -1.92
C LYS A 99 -12.52 4.41 -2.80
N ILE A 100 -11.28 4.43 -2.31
CA ILE A 100 -10.14 3.83 -2.98
C ILE A 100 -10.14 2.32 -2.76
N ILE A 101 -10.06 1.53 -3.83
CA ILE A 101 -9.88 0.07 -3.75
C ILE A 101 -8.57 -0.30 -4.44
N GLY A 102 -7.65 -0.86 -3.67
CA GLY A 102 -6.43 -1.48 -4.19
C GLY A 102 -6.57 -3.00 -4.29
N ALA A 103 -5.92 -3.59 -5.28
CA ALA A 103 -5.90 -5.05 -5.45
C ALA A 103 -4.47 -5.58 -5.56
N SER A 104 -4.14 -6.61 -4.77
CA SER A 104 -2.89 -7.37 -4.91
C SER A 104 -2.99 -8.29 -6.11
N CYS A 105 -2.07 -8.13 -7.07
CA CYS A 105 -2.01 -8.95 -8.28
C CYS A 105 -0.74 -9.80 -8.36
N TYR A 106 0.11 -9.76 -7.34
CA TYR A 106 1.37 -10.53 -7.27
C TYR A 106 2.22 -10.31 -8.53
N GLY A 107 2.47 -11.32 -9.35
CA GLY A 107 3.13 -11.23 -10.66
C GLY A 107 2.19 -11.63 -11.81
N ASP A 108 0.87 -11.50 -11.63
CA ASP A 108 -0.13 -12.00 -12.57
C ASP A 108 -0.93 -10.86 -13.22
N MET A 109 -0.76 -10.74 -14.55
CA MET A 109 -1.48 -9.75 -15.37
C MET A 109 -2.98 -10.05 -15.48
N GLN A 110 -3.40 -11.34 -15.40
CA GLN A 110 -4.82 -11.64 -15.46
C GLN A 110 -5.56 -11.12 -14.23
N LEU A 111 -4.97 -11.32 -13.02
CA LEU A 111 -5.51 -10.72 -11.80
C LEU A 111 -5.62 -9.19 -11.89
N ALA A 112 -4.64 -8.54 -12.52
CA ALA A 112 -4.65 -7.09 -12.68
C ALA A 112 -5.76 -6.62 -13.64
N ARG A 113 -5.99 -7.33 -14.75
CA ARG A 113 -7.11 -7.06 -15.67
C ARG A 113 -8.47 -7.25 -14.98
N ASP A 114 -8.62 -8.36 -14.27
CA ASP A 114 -9.86 -8.69 -13.57
C ASP A 114 -10.16 -7.66 -12.47
N ALA A 115 -9.16 -7.26 -11.70
CA ALA A 115 -9.30 -6.22 -10.69
C ALA A 115 -9.68 -4.86 -11.31
N ALA A 116 -9.02 -4.46 -12.40
CA ALA A 116 -9.34 -3.22 -13.10
C ALA A 116 -10.78 -3.22 -13.63
N ASN A 117 -11.22 -4.30 -14.26
CA ASN A 117 -12.58 -4.46 -14.78
C ASN A 117 -13.62 -4.49 -13.65
N ALA A 118 -13.27 -5.00 -12.48
CA ALA A 118 -14.12 -5.02 -11.29
C ALA A 118 -14.18 -3.68 -10.55
N GLY A 119 -13.45 -2.65 -10.99
CA GLY A 119 -13.50 -1.30 -10.44
C GLY A 119 -12.44 -1.00 -9.38
N ALA A 120 -11.29 -1.69 -9.40
CA ALA A 120 -10.13 -1.30 -8.59
C ALA A 120 -9.65 0.11 -8.97
N SER A 121 -9.24 0.88 -7.98
CA SER A 121 -8.65 2.22 -8.17
C SER A 121 -7.15 2.14 -8.51
N TYR A 122 -6.48 1.07 -8.11
CA TYR A 122 -5.11 0.74 -8.46
C TYR A 122 -4.84 -0.75 -8.29
N VAL A 123 -3.80 -1.25 -8.95
CA VAL A 123 -3.30 -2.61 -8.79
C VAL A 123 -1.89 -2.60 -8.21
N ALA A 124 -1.56 -3.63 -7.42
CA ALA A 124 -0.25 -3.77 -6.80
C ALA A 124 0.42 -5.08 -7.25
N PHE A 125 1.57 -4.96 -7.93
CA PHE A 125 2.44 -6.08 -8.25
C PHE A 125 3.49 -6.27 -7.15
N GLY A 126 3.67 -7.51 -6.72
CA GLY A 126 4.56 -7.86 -5.61
C GLY A 126 5.58 -8.94 -5.96
N GLY A 127 6.57 -9.13 -5.07
CA GLY A 127 7.57 -10.19 -5.24
C GLY A 127 8.71 -9.83 -6.18
N PHE A 128 9.03 -8.54 -6.37
CA PHE A 128 10.17 -8.13 -7.19
C PHE A 128 11.51 -8.47 -6.56
N TYR A 129 11.60 -8.36 -5.22
CA TYR A 129 12.83 -8.63 -4.46
C TYR A 129 12.52 -9.45 -3.20
N PRO A 130 13.50 -10.17 -2.63
CA PRO A 130 13.34 -10.86 -1.36
C PRO A 130 12.83 -9.93 -0.27
N SER A 131 11.86 -10.37 0.52
CA SER A 131 11.23 -9.59 1.57
C SER A 131 11.31 -10.30 2.92
N LEU A 132 11.58 -9.53 3.98
CA LEU A 132 11.55 -10.03 5.36
C LEU A 132 10.12 -10.26 5.87
N VAL A 133 9.13 -9.59 5.27
CA VAL A 133 7.72 -9.59 5.72
C VAL A 133 6.88 -10.63 4.98
N LYS A 134 7.11 -10.81 3.69
CA LYS A 134 6.39 -11.77 2.86
C LYS A 134 7.38 -12.64 2.10
N LYS A 135 7.37 -13.94 2.34
CA LYS A 135 8.17 -14.93 1.60
C LYS A 135 7.42 -15.31 0.33
N TYR A 136 7.77 -14.70 -0.81
CA TYR A 136 7.31 -15.13 -2.12
C TYR A 136 8.37 -16.03 -2.76
N GLU A 137 7.93 -17.16 -3.33
CA GLU A 137 8.81 -18.10 -4.04
C GLU A 137 9.14 -17.64 -5.47
N VAL A 138 8.31 -16.78 -6.05
CA VAL A 138 8.44 -16.35 -7.45
C VAL A 138 8.83 -14.88 -7.52
N ALA A 139 9.96 -14.59 -8.17
CA ALA A 139 10.37 -13.23 -8.48
C ALA A 139 9.53 -12.69 -9.64
N THR A 140 8.81 -11.62 -9.42
CA THR A 140 8.05 -10.92 -10.48
C THR A 140 9.01 -10.23 -11.44
N SER A 141 8.84 -10.46 -12.75
CA SER A 141 9.64 -9.79 -13.76
C SER A 141 9.29 -8.30 -13.86
N PRO A 142 10.27 -7.37 -13.89
CA PRO A 142 10.02 -5.95 -14.13
C PRO A 142 9.25 -5.64 -15.42
N SER A 143 9.31 -6.53 -16.43
CA SER A 143 8.54 -6.36 -17.68
C SER A 143 7.03 -6.31 -17.49
N ILE A 144 6.50 -6.81 -16.36
CA ILE A 144 5.08 -6.71 -16.03
C ILE A 144 4.61 -5.24 -15.94
N ILE A 145 5.50 -4.32 -15.54
CA ILE A 145 5.18 -2.90 -15.43
C ILE A 145 4.85 -2.33 -16.81
N THR A 146 5.72 -2.54 -17.79
CA THR A 146 5.51 -2.03 -19.16
C THR A 146 4.30 -2.69 -19.83
N GLN A 147 4.08 -3.98 -19.58
CA GLN A 147 2.90 -4.68 -20.05
C GLN A 147 1.63 -4.08 -19.43
N ALA A 148 1.60 -3.90 -18.11
CA ALA A 148 0.43 -3.36 -17.42
C ALA A 148 0.13 -1.92 -17.86
N LEU A 149 1.15 -1.09 -18.08
CA LEU A 149 0.97 0.28 -18.61
C LEU A 149 0.37 0.32 -20.01
N SER A 150 0.62 -0.70 -20.84
CA SER A 150 0.03 -0.79 -22.18
C SER A 150 -1.43 -1.26 -22.18
N GLU A 151 -1.87 -1.94 -21.12
CA GLU A 151 -3.17 -2.61 -21.06
C GLU A 151 -4.15 -1.97 -20.05
N LEU A 152 -3.64 -1.32 -19.00
CA LEU A 152 -4.46 -0.80 -17.90
C LEU A 152 -4.42 0.74 -17.87
N SER A 153 -5.55 1.34 -17.56
CA SER A 153 -5.68 2.81 -17.38
C SER A 153 -5.60 3.27 -15.93
N ILE A 154 -5.47 2.33 -14.98
CA ILE A 154 -5.39 2.63 -13.54
C ILE A 154 -3.96 2.60 -13.04
N PRO A 155 -3.63 3.33 -11.94
CA PRO A 155 -2.29 3.37 -11.37
C PRO A 155 -1.73 2.00 -10.97
N LEU A 156 -0.41 1.86 -11.12
CA LEU A 156 0.36 0.68 -10.74
C LEU A 156 1.20 0.96 -9.50
N CYS A 157 1.10 0.09 -8.51
CA CYS A 157 1.96 0.05 -7.33
C CYS A 157 2.92 -1.13 -7.42
N VAL A 158 4.17 -0.97 -7.02
CA VAL A 158 5.14 -2.06 -6.89
C VAL A 158 5.49 -2.26 -5.42
N ILE A 159 5.58 -3.54 -4.98
CA ILE A 159 5.86 -3.91 -3.59
C ILE A 159 6.74 -5.17 -3.53
N GLY A 160 7.41 -5.39 -2.39
CA GLY A 160 8.22 -6.56 -2.09
C GLY A 160 9.71 -6.27 -2.05
N GLY A 161 10.25 -6.18 -0.82
CA GLY A 161 11.66 -5.94 -0.56
C GLY A 161 12.19 -4.59 -1.07
N MET A 162 11.32 -3.58 -1.19
CA MET A 162 11.68 -2.28 -1.75
C MET A 162 12.67 -1.50 -0.88
N THR A 163 13.75 -1.04 -1.50
CA THR A 163 14.68 -0.03 -1.00
C THR A 163 14.75 1.12 -2.00
N PRO A 164 15.26 2.32 -1.65
CA PRO A 164 15.42 3.40 -2.61
C PRO A 164 16.23 2.98 -3.86
N GLN A 165 17.27 2.17 -3.67
CA GLN A 165 18.17 1.74 -4.74
C GLN A 165 17.47 0.79 -5.74
N ASN A 166 16.71 -0.19 -5.25
CA ASN A 166 16.06 -1.17 -6.11
C ASN A 166 14.70 -0.75 -6.66
N ALA A 167 14.07 0.27 -6.04
CA ALA A 167 12.82 0.85 -6.52
C ALA A 167 13.01 1.74 -7.75
N ARG A 168 14.15 2.43 -7.87
CA ARG A 168 14.44 3.37 -8.98
C ARG A 168 14.22 2.77 -10.36
N PRO A 169 14.76 1.59 -10.72
CA PRO A 169 14.52 0.98 -12.03
C PRO A 169 13.04 0.70 -12.31
N LEU A 170 12.25 0.35 -11.28
CA LEU A 170 10.82 0.08 -11.44
C LEU A 170 10.01 1.37 -11.68
N ILE A 171 10.42 2.47 -11.04
CA ILE A 171 9.83 3.79 -11.26
C ILE A 171 10.18 4.30 -12.67
N GLU A 172 11.41 4.09 -13.14
CA GLU A 172 11.85 4.45 -14.48
C GLU A 172 11.10 3.67 -15.57
N LEU A 173 10.67 2.43 -15.27
CA LEU A 173 9.76 1.64 -16.14
C LEU A 173 8.31 2.15 -16.11
N GLY A 174 7.97 3.10 -15.23
CA GLY A 174 6.67 3.74 -15.17
C GLY A 174 5.79 3.34 -13.99
N ALA A 175 6.30 2.65 -12.96
CA ALA A 175 5.53 2.42 -11.75
C ALA A 175 5.10 3.76 -11.11
N HIS A 176 3.80 3.88 -10.82
CA HIS A 176 3.23 5.11 -10.27
C HIS A 176 3.54 5.29 -8.80
N SER A 177 3.63 4.20 -8.04
CA SER A 177 3.97 4.23 -6.61
C SER A 177 4.78 3.02 -6.20
N VAL A 178 5.53 3.19 -5.12
CA VAL A 178 6.32 2.15 -4.47
C VAL A 178 5.81 1.97 -3.05
N ALA A 179 5.40 0.75 -2.70
CA ALA A 179 5.00 0.42 -1.34
C ALA A 179 6.20 -0.10 -0.53
N ALA A 180 6.41 0.47 0.64
CA ALA A 180 7.51 0.13 1.54
C ALA A 180 7.04 -0.10 2.98
N ILE A 181 7.68 -1.06 3.66
CA ILE A 181 7.48 -1.37 5.08
C ILE A 181 8.82 -1.19 5.81
N SER A 182 9.63 -2.23 5.82
CA SER A 182 10.84 -2.31 6.66
C SER A 182 11.89 -1.24 6.31
N SER A 183 12.04 -0.91 5.04
CA SER A 183 13.01 0.11 4.59
C SER A 183 12.71 1.51 5.13
N VAL A 184 11.47 1.75 5.60
CA VAL A 184 11.12 2.99 6.28
C VAL A 184 10.96 2.77 7.78
N TYR A 185 10.16 1.80 8.21
CA TYR A 185 9.85 1.61 9.64
C TYR A 185 10.99 1.01 10.47
N ALA A 186 11.97 0.33 9.86
CA ALA A 186 13.16 -0.14 10.57
C ALA A 186 14.35 0.86 10.52
N ALA A 187 14.20 1.97 9.82
CA ALA A 187 15.22 3.01 9.78
C ALA A 187 15.29 3.77 11.10
N SER A 188 16.48 4.26 11.46
CA SER A 188 16.67 5.13 12.64
C SER A 188 16.04 6.52 12.47
N ASP A 189 15.92 6.99 11.23
CA ASP A 189 15.23 8.23 10.86
C ASP A 189 14.18 7.94 9.77
N HIS A 190 12.93 7.78 10.20
CA HIS A 190 11.80 7.47 9.33
C HIS A 190 11.52 8.57 8.30
N ARG A 191 11.76 9.85 8.66
CA ARG A 191 11.55 11.00 7.77
C ARG A 191 12.55 10.97 6.62
N SER A 192 13.83 10.82 6.93
CA SER A 192 14.89 10.75 5.92
C SER A 192 14.71 9.54 5.02
N ALA A 193 14.38 8.37 5.58
CA ALA A 193 14.13 7.16 4.80
C ALA A 193 12.94 7.31 3.83
N ALA A 194 11.86 7.95 4.26
CA ALA A 194 10.72 8.26 3.38
C ALA A 194 11.09 9.31 2.31
N ALA A 195 11.88 10.33 2.65
CA ALA A 195 12.31 11.38 1.74
C ALA A 195 13.18 10.84 0.58
N GLU A 196 13.99 9.82 0.82
CA GLU A 196 14.75 9.15 -0.25
C GLU A 196 13.81 8.56 -1.30
N PHE A 197 12.75 7.84 -0.89
CA PHE A 197 11.73 7.36 -1.84
C PHE A 197 10.99 8.50 -2.52
N ALA A 198 10.52 9.49 -1.76
CA ALA A 198 9.73 10.60 -2.29
C ALA A 198 10.49 11.40 -3.35
N SER A 199 11.82 11.54 -3.21
CA SER A 199 12.68 12.27 -4.15
C SER A 199 12.68 11.67 -5.56
N MET A 200 12.37 10.38 -5.72
CA MET A 200 12.37 9.70 -7.02
C MET A 200 11.12 9.98 -7.86
N PHE A 201 10.12 10.63 -7.29
CA PHE A 201 8.85 10.95 -7.97
C PHE A 201 8.70 12.43 -8.36
N ARG A 202 9.76 13.20 -8.15
CA ARG A 202 9.85 14.64 -8.50
C ARG A 202 10.23 14.84 -9.97
#